data_3d99b80208317379024273493d7a62d1
#
_entry.id   3d99b80208317379024273493d7a62d1
#
_cell.length_a   1.000
_cell.length_b   1.000
_cell.length_c   1.000
_cell.angle_alpha   90.00
_cell.angle_beta   90.00
_cell.angle_gamma   90.00
#
_symmetry.space_group_name_H-M   'P 1'
#
loop_
_entity.id
_entity.type
_entity.pdbx_description
1 polymer ?
#
loop_
_entity_poly.entity_id
_entity_poly.type
_entity_poly.pdbx_seq_one_letter_code
_entity_poly.pdbx_strand_id
1 'polypeptide(L)'
;MFINKVFAQVKKIPKGKTLTYKEVANLVGSPNAYRAVGSALNKNCDPAVPCHRVIRSDGKIGGYNKGTKNKEKILKKEGAI
;
A
#
# COMPACT_ATOMS: atom_id res chain seq x y z
N MET A 1 -14.39 3.88 9.93
CA MET A 1 -14.14 2.45 9.74
C MET A 1 -12.67 2.20 9.39
N PHE A 2 -12.17 1.04 9.73
CA PHE A 2 -10.77 0.67 9.52
C PHE A 2 -10.32 0.87 8.06
N ILE A 3 -11.09 0.39 7.11
CA ILE A 3 -10.76 0.44 5.68
C ILE A 3 -10.61 1.89 5.19
N ASN A 4 -11.48 2.78 5.66
CA ASN A 4 -11.41 4.20 5.31
C ASN A 4 -10.16 4.87 5.87
N LYS A 5 -9.77 4.48 7.09
CA LYS A 5 -8.53 4.97 7.70
C LYS A 5 -7.30 4.52 6.93
N VAL A 6 -7.29 3.26 6.47
CA VAL A 6 -6.21 2.72 5.64
C VAL A 6 -6.09 3.52 4.35
N PHE A 7 -7.18 3.72 3.63
CA PHE A 7 -7.18 4.45 2.37
C PHE A 7 -6.73 5.91 2.57
N ALA A 8 -7.18 6.55 3.64
CA ALA A 8 -6.77 7.91 3.95
C ALA A 8 -5.25 8.03 4.16
N GLN A 9 -4.64 7.06 4.83
CA GLN A 9 -3.19 7.06 5.03
C GLN A 9 -2.44 6.75 3.73
N VAL A 10 -2.93 5.81 2.94
CA VAL A 10 -2.30 5.46 1.67
C VAL A 10 -2.34 6.62 0.68
N LYS A 11 -3.42 7.39 0.65
CA LYS A 11 -3.54 8.59 -0.18
C LYS A 11 -2.45 9.63 0.10
N LYS A 12 -1.91 9.64 1.31
CA LYS A 12 -0.87 10.60 1.72
C LYS A 12 0.52 10.20 1.27
N ILE A 13 0.72 8.99 0.75
CA ILE A 13 2.03 8.53 0.27
C ILE A 13 2.36 9.27 -1.01
N PRO A 14 3.42 10.12 -1.03
CA PRO A 14 3.76 10.85 -2.24
C PRO A 14 4.41 9.96 -3.29
N LYS A 15 4.35 10.40 -4.54
CA LYS A 15 5.04 9.75 -5.64
C LYS A 15 6.54 9.64 -5.33
N GLY A 16 7.11 8.47 -5.58
CA GLY A 16 8.51 8.20 -5.29
C GLY A 16 8.78 7.70 -3.87
N LYS A 17 7.73 7.52 -3.06
CA LYS A 17 7.83 6.99 -1.70
C LYS A 17 7.00 5.73 -1.55
N THR A 18 7.37 4.91 -0.57
CA THR A 18 6.63 3.69 -0.23
C THR A 18 6.45 3.59 1.29
N LEU A 19 5.41 2.87 1.71
CA LEU A 19 5.24 2.45 3.10
C LEU A 19 5.06 0.94 3.13
N THR A 20 5.44 0.30 4.24
CA THR A 20 5.15 -1.11 4.44
C THR A 20 3.73 -1.28 4.96
N TYR A 21 3.18 -2.49 4.83
CA TYR A 21 1.88 -2.81 5.43
C TYR A 21 1.88 -2.57 6.94
N LYS A 22 2.99 -2.87 7.61
CA LYS A 22 3.15 -2.61 9.04
C LYS A 22 3.11 -1.13 9.37
N GLU A 23 3.77 -0.31 8.57
CA GLU A 23 3.78 1.14 8.77
C GLU A 23 2.38 1.72 8.62
N VAL A 24 1.63 1.27 7.62
CA VAL A 24 0.23 1.71 7.44
C VAL A 24 -0.61 1.26 8.63
N ALA A 25 -0.44 0.02 9.10
CA ALA A 25 -1.16 -0.49 10.27
C ALA A 25 -0.88 0.36 11.52
N ASN A 26 0.39 0.75 11.73
CA ASN A 26 0.77 1.63 12.83
C ASN A 26 0.08 2.99 12.72
N LEU A 27 0.03 3.54 11.52
CA LEU A 27 -0.56 4.86 11.29
C LEU A 27 -2.07 4.90 11.55
N VAL A 28 -2.75 3.77 11.37
CA VAL A 28 -4.18 3.68 11.67
C VAL A 28 -4.46 3.21 13.11
N GLY A 29 -3.42 3.09 13.93
CA GLY A 29 -3.56 2.73 15.33
C GLY A 29 -3.76 1.24 15.62
N SER A 30 -3.48 0.39 14.64
CA SER A 30 -3.68 -1.07 14.77
C SER A 30 -2.45 -1.82 14.24
N PRO A 31 -1.32 -1.79 14.97
CA PRO A 31 -0.04 -2.29 14.45
C PRO A 31 -0.03 -3.78 14.08
N ASN A 32 -0.92 -4.57 14.65
CA ASN A 32 -1.03 -6.00 14.34
C ASN A 32 -1.97 -6.27 13.15
N ALA A 33 -2.60 -5.25 12.59
CA ALA A 33 -3.59 -5.40 11.53
C ALA A 33 -2.99 -5.33 10.12
N TYR A 34 -1.70 -5.60 9.95
CA TYR A 34 -1.03 -5.49 8.66
C TYR A 34 -1.65 -6.42 7.60
N ARG A 35 -2.17 -7.58 7.98
CA ARG A 35 -2.87 -8.49 7.05
C ARG A 35 -4.19 -7.89 6.58
N ALA A 36 -4.92 -7.25 7.50
CA ALA A 36 -6.16 -6.57 7.15
C ALA A 36 -5.92 -5.37 6.24
N VAL A 37 -4.79 -4.67 6.42
CA VAL A 37 -4.34 -3.61 5.50
C VAL A 37 -4.17 -4.17 4.10
N GLY A 38 -3.45 -5.28 3.96
CA GLY A 38 -3.25 -5.94 2.66
C GLY A 38 -4.57 -6.35 2.02
N SER A 39 -5.48 -6.94 2.79
CA SER A 39 -6.80 -7.33 2.29
C SER A 39 -7.62 -6.13 1.83
N ALA A 40 -7.59 -5.04 2.58
CA ALA A 40 -8.29 -3.80 2.22
C ALA A 40 -7.76 -3.24 0.89
N LEU A 41 -6.44 -3.21 0.74
CA LEU A 41 -5.82 -2.66 -0.47
C LEU A 41 -6.04 -3.55 -1.69
N ASN A 42 -6.12 -4.87 -1.51
CA ASN A 42 -6.43 -5.78 -2.61
C ASN A 42 -7.83 -5.57 -3.17
N LYS A 43 -8.75 -5.06 -2.37
CA LYS A 43 -10.13 -4.75 -2.80
C LYS A 43 -10.27 -3.35 -3.37
N ASN A 44 -9.21 -2.56 -3.33
CA ASN A 44 -9.25 -1.18 -3.81
C ASN A 44 -9.30 -1.12 -5.33
N CYS A 45 -10.30 -0.43 -5.86
CA CYS A 45 -10.42 -0.14 -7.30
C CYS A 45 -10.32 1.35 -7.61
N ASP A 46 -10.10 2.19 -6.60
CA ASP A 46 -10.04 3.64 -6.75
C ASP A 46 -8.62 4.06 -7.16
N PRO A 47 -8.43 4.63 -8.37
CA PRO A 47 -7.13 5.07 -8.82
C PRO A 47 -6.54 6.22 -7.99
N ALA A 48 -7.37 6.93 -7.22
CA ALA A 48 -6.89 7.99 -6.33
C ALA A 48 -6.18 7.43 -5.09
N VAL A 49 -6.35 6.15 -4.79
CA VAL A 49 -5.65 5.49 -3.68
C VAL A 49 -4.44 4.74 -4.24
N PRO A 50 -3.20 5.22 -4.02
CA PRO A 50 -2.01 4.62 -4.62
C PRO A 50 -1.57 3.35 -3.87
N CYS A 51 -2.39 2.30 -3.91
CA CYS A 51 -2.12 1.06 -3.19
C CYS A 51 -0.83 0.37 -3.63
N HIS A 52 -0.33 0.69 -4.83
CA HIS A 52 0.96 0.19 -5.31
C HIS A 52 2.15 0.71 -4.48
N ARG A 53 1.96 1.79 -3.72
CA ARG A 53 3.00 2.39 -2.88
C ARG A 53 3.12 1.73 -1.50
N VAL A 54 2.32 0.69 -1.23
CA VAL A 54 2.40 -0.09 0.00
C VAL A 54 3.05 -1.43 -0.33
N ILE A 55 4.17 -1.73 0.33
CA ILE A 55 4.99 -2.92 0.07
C ILE A 55 5.11 -3.79 1.33
N ARG A 56 5.68 -4.97 1.18
CA ARG A 56 5.90 -5.88 2.31
C ARG A 56 7.04 -5.39 3.21
N SER A 57 6.93 -5.71 4.51
CA SER A 57 7.94 -5.34 5.51
C SER A 57 9.31 -5.97 5.27
N ASP A 58 9.36 -7.08 4.53
CA ASP A 58 10.63 -7.76 4.20
C ASP A 58 11.34 -7.15 2.99
N GLY A 59 10.85 -6.03 2.48
CA GLY A 59 11.42 -5.35 1.32
C GLY A 59 10.91 -5.85 -0.02
N LYS A 60 10.08 -6.90 -0.04
CA LYS A 60 9.47 -7.41 -1.26
C LYS A 60 8.25 -6.55 -1.62
N ILE A 61 7.96 -6.48 -2.92
CA ILE A 61 6.86 -5.66 -3.43
C ILE A 61 5.50 -6.12 -2.93
N GLY A 62 5.32 -7.43 -2.76
CA GLY A 62 4.07 -8.00 -2.29
C GLY A 62 3.00 -8.09 -3.38
N GLY A 63 1.80 -8.50 -2.98
CA GLY A 63 0.68 -8.67 -3.88
C GLY A 63 0.06 -7.35 -4.34
N TYR A 64 -0.57 -7.39 -5.50
CA TYR A 64 -1.27 -6.25 -6.05
C TYR A 64 -2.42 -6.78 -6.91
N ASN A 65 -3.62 -6.20 -6.80
CA ASN A 65 -4.80 -6.67 -7.51
C ASN A 65 -4.69 -6.56 -9.03
N LYS A 66 -3.80 -5.72 -9.54
CA LYS A 66 -3.52 -5.55 -10.97
C LYS A 66 -2.24 -6.25 -11.42
N GLY A 67 -1.69 -7.11 -10.55
CA GLY A 67 -0.49 -7.89 -10.83
C GLY A 67 0.79 -7.29 -10.26
N THR A 68 1.63 -8.15 -9.71
CA THR A 68 2.89 -7.74 -9.06
C THR A 68 3.84 -7.06 -10.03
N LYS A 69 3.91 -7.53 -11.26
CA LYS A 69 4.78 -6.92 -12.30
C LYS A 69 4.34 -5.50 -12.62
N ASN A 70 3.03 -5.23 -12.68
CA ASN A 70 2.52 -3.89 -12.90
C ASN A 70 2.88 -2.96 -11.75
N LYS A 71 2.78 -3.45 -10.52
CA LYS A 71 3.15 -2.70 -9.32
C LYS A 71 4.62 -2.30 -9.38
N GLU A 72 5.51 -3.24 -9.67
CA GLU A 72 6.94 -2.99 -9.81
C GLU A 72 7.22 -1.94 -10.89
N LYS A 73 6.59 -2.08 -12.04
CA LYS A 73 6.73 -1.16 -13.17
C LYS A 73 6.35 0.27 -12.79
N ILE A 74 5.22 0.43 -12.11
CA ILE A 74 4.73 1.74 -11.67
C ILE A 74 5.70 2.34 -10.65
N LEU A 75 6.18 1.56 -9.69
CA LEU A 75 7.12 2.03 -8.69
C LEU A 75 8.44 2.47 -9.29
N LYS A 76 8.96 1.74 -10.26
CA LYS A 76 10.17 2.12 -11.01
C LYS A 76 9.95 3.42 -11.77
N LYS A 77 8.81 3.57 -12.41
CA LYS A 77 8.45 4.78 -13.15
C LYS A 77 8.34 5.99 -12.24
N GLU A 78 7.91 5.78 -10.99
CA GLU A 78 7.81 6.85 -10.00
C GLU A 78 9.14 7.15 -9.31
N GLY A 79 10.15 6.34 -9.54
CA GLY A 79 11.45 6.51 -8.89
C GLY A 79 11.48 5.99 -7.44
N ALA A 80 10.53 5.14 -7.04
CA ALA A 80 10.45 4.59 -5.69
C ALA A 80 11.38 3.39 -5.49
N ILE A 81 11.75 2.72 -6.55
CA ILE A 81 12.67 1.58 -6.53
C ILE A 81 13.62 1.62 -7.72
#